data_54802fa33c22073e00f2ba512527ac90
#
_entry.id   54802fa33c22073e00f2ba512527ac90
#
_cell.length_a   1.000
_cell.length_b   1.000
_cell.length_c   1.000
_cell.angle_alpha   90.00
_cell.angle_beta   90.00
_cell.angle_gamma   90.00
#
_symmetry.space_group_name_H-M   'P 1'
#
loop_
_entity.id
_entity.type
_entity.pdbx_description
1 polymer ?
#
loop_
_entity_poly.entity_id
_entity_poly.type
_entity_poly.pdbx_seq_one_letter_code
_entity_poly.pdbx_strand_id
1 'polypeptide(L)'
;ILGLEKSIGENSKKGMVLSPMNMKSSITLPYGMQSSDSAFRLITGITNVRNIKDFILGNQLLVKKVIDEKDWNYGDEFEYNIWLQGAFSQSTSYSVRLNYKDQDSIDGRDERIMAPVQTANPFNYGGDVLSIGLGFNTVFDLFGGKHKDRFSFEIIKPIDQNKNGLQMKDDLTIQIGFQKML
;
A
#
# COMPACT_ATOMS: atom_id res chain seq x y z
N ILE A 1 10.95 -5.75 -12.83
CA ILE A 1 11.18 -5.25 -11.48
C ILE A 1 11.64 -6.42 -10.63
N LEU A 2 12.71 -6.22 -9.86
CA LEU A 2 13.18 -7.16 -8.86
C LEU A 2 13.63 -6.34 -7.66
N GLY A 3 13.16 -6.69 -6.48
CA GLY A 3 13.48 -5.97 -5.25
C GLY A 3 13.45 -6.88 -4.03
N LEU A 4 14.10 -6.43 -2.98
CA LEU A 4 14.06 -7.05 -1.66
C LEU A 4 13.57 -5.99 -0.66
N GLU A 5 12.67 -6.40 0.21
CA GLU A 5 12.15 -5.60 1.31
C GLU A 5 12.44 -6.30 2.62
N LYS A 6 12.94 -5.56 3.59
CA LYS A 6 13.08 -6.02 4.97
C LYS A 6 12.37 -5.06 5.91
N SER A 7 11.42 -5.58 6.67
CA SER A 7 10.80 -4.85 7.77
C SER A 7 11.78 -4.79 8.96
N ILE A 8 12.15 -3.57 9.40
CA ILE A 8 13.19 -3.34 10.41
C ILE A 8 12.66 -2.82 11.75
N GLY A 9 11.35 -2.66 11.89
CA GLY A 9 10.72 -2.21 13.13
C GLY A 9 10.62 -3.34 14.18
N GLU A 10 10.13 -2.97 15.35
CA GLU A 10 9.85 -3.91 16.44
C GLU A 10 8.52 -4.65 16.18
N ASN A 11 8.51 -5.97 16.36
CA ASN A 11 7.35 -6.84 16.18
C ASN A 11 6.71 -7.31 17.49
N SER A 12 7.18 -6.82 18.63
CA SER A 12 6.72 -7.20 19.95
C SER A 12 6.46 -6.01 20.87
N LYS A 13 6.08 -4.88 20.25
CA LYS A 13 5.81 -3.62 20.96
C LYS A 13 4.73 -3.81 22.01
N LYS A 14 5.01 -3.32 23.24
CA LYS A 14 4.07 -3.34 24.35
C LYS A 14 3.50 -1.95 24.60
N GLY A 15 2.29 -1.91 25.12
CA GLY A 15 1.61 -0.68 25.51
C GLY A 15 0.84 -0.84 26.81
N MET A 16 0.66 0.27 27.51
CA MET A 16 -0.21 0.32 28.72
C MET A 16 -1.66 0.48 28.25
N VAL A 17 -2.46 -0.52 28.52
CA VAL A 17 -3.88 -0.56 28.15
C VAL A 17 -4.75 -0.61 29.39
N LEU A 18 -5.84 0.15 29.38
CA LEU A 18 -6.84 0.11 30.43
C LEU A 18 -7.72 -1.13 30.23
N SER A 19 -7.71 -2.04 31.20
CA SER A 19 -8.56 -3.22 31.16
C SER A 19 -10.03 -2.87 31.47
N PRO A 20 -11.01 -3.75 31.17
CA PRO A 20 -12.40 -3.56 31.58
C PRO A 20 -12.60 -3.38 33.09
N MET A 21 -11.68 -3.85 33.90
CA MET A 21 -11.68 -3.68 35.37
C MET A 21 -11.04 -2.35 35.80
N ASN A 22 -10.85 -1.39 34.90
CA ASN A 22 -10.22 -0.09 35.18
C ASN A 22 -8.78 -0.18 35.72
N MET A 23 -8.07 -1.27 35.46
CA MET A 23 -6.66 -1.46 35.82
C MET A 23 -5.76 -1.26 34.57
N LYS A 24 -4.65 -0.55 34.75
CA LYS A 24 -3.63 -0.41 33.71
C LYS A 24 -2.74 -1.65 33.68
N SER A 25 -2.64 -2.31 32.56
CA SER A 25 -1.74 -3.45 32.33
C SER A 25 -0.89 -3.25 31.11
N SER A 26 0.34 -3.75 31.14
CA SER A 26 1.21 -3.78 29.96
C SER A 26 0.92 -5.05 29.17
N ILE A 27 0.47 -4.88 27.95
CA ILE A 27 0.19 -5.99 27.02
C ILE A 27 0.97 -5.83 25.72
N THR A 28 1.21 -6.92 25.02
CA THR A 28 1.69 -6.88 23.64
C THR A 28 0.55 -6.34 22.77
N LEU A 29 0.85 -5.28 21.99
CA LEU A 29 -0.16 -4.62 21.17
C LEU A 29 -0.59 -5.51 20.00
N PRO A 30 -1.83 -5.36 19.49
CA PRO A 30 -2.31 -6.08 18.31
C PRO A 30 -1.45 -5.86 17.07
N TYR A 31 -1.57 -6.75 16.08
CA TYR A 31 -0.77 -6.74 14.84
C TYR A 31 -0.73 -5.38 14.14
N GLY A 32 -1.86 -4.72 13.97
CA GLY A 32 -1.93 -3.41 13.32
C GLY A 32 -1.27 -2.25 14.10
N MET A 33 -0.85 -2.49 15.35
CA MET A 33 -0.13 -1.52 16.20
C MET A 33 1.36 -1.87 16.35
N GLN A 34 1.82 -2.97 15.72
CA GLN A 34 3.23 -3.31 15.64
C GLN A 34 3.92 -2.46 14.58
N SER A 35 5.17 -2.08 14.80
CA SER A 35 5.92 -1.25 13.84
C SER A 35 6.41 -2.06 12.65
N SER A 36 6.46 -3.38 12.76
CA SER A 36 7.00 -4.32 11.76
C SER A 36 6.56 -5.74 12.09
N ASP A 37 6.61 -6.60 11.10
CA ASP A 37 6.54 -8.06 11.28
C ASP A 37 7.93 -8.72 11.21
N SER A 38 8.99 -7.91 10.99
CA SER A 38 10.38 -8.37 10.85
C SER A 38 10.64 -9.34 9.69
N ALA A 39 9.67 -9.51 8.80
CA ALA A 39 9.77 -10.42 7.67
C ALA A 39 10.70 -9.88 6.57
N PHE A 40 11.21 -10.78 5.77
CA PHE A 40 11.96 -10.50 4.55
C PHE A 40 11.10 -10.88 3.34
N ARG A 41 10.98 -9.98 2.35
CA ARG A 41 10.10 -10.17 1.19
C ARG A 41 10.85 -10.00 -0.12
N LEU A 42 10.53 -10.86 -1.07
CA LEU A 42 10.93 -10.72 -2.46
C LEU A 42 9.82 -9.98 -3.22
N ILE A 43 10.18 -8.92 -3.91
CA ILE A 43 9.29 -8.18 -4.80
C ILE A 43 9.68 -8.51 -6.23
N THR A 44 8.75 -9.04 -7.00
CA THR A 44 8.93 -9.31 -8.43
C THR A 44 7.82 -8.65 -9.22
N GLY A 45 8.12 -8.21 -10.43
CA GLY A 45 7.08 -7.63 -11.25
C GLY A 45 7.51 -7.34 -12.68
N ILE A 46 6.52 -7.12 -13.52
CA ILE A 46 6.69 -6.73 -14.91
C ILE A 46 5.85 -5.49 -15.21
N THR A 47 6.45 -4.57 -15.95
CA THR A 47 5.76 -3.37 -16.43
C THR A 47 5.84 -3.33 -17.95
N ASN A 48 4.71 -3.10 -18.60
CA ASN A 48 4.62 -2.89 -20.03
C ASN A 48 3.99 -1.52 -20.30
N VAL A 49 4.59 -0.74 -21.18
CA VAL A 49 4.09 0.59 -21.58
C VAL A 49 4.08 0.67 -23.09
N ARG A 50 2.96 1.09 -23.69
CA ARG A 50 2.79 1.23 -25.13
C ARG A 50 2.15 2.57 -25.48
N ASN A 51 2.65 3.20 -26.54
CA ASN A 51 2.00 4.35 -27.15
C ASN A 51 0.87 3.89 -28.06
N ILE A 52 -0.33 4.43 -27.87
CA ILE A 52 -1.52 4.18 -28.69
C ILE A 52 -2.02 5.54 -29.15
N LYS A 53 -1.59 5.96 -30.34
CA LYS A 53 -1.87 7.29 -30.89
C LYS A 53 -1.44 8.39 -29.90
N ASP A 54 -2.40 9.16 -29.41
CA ASP A 54 -2.19 10.28 -28.47
C ASP A 54 -2.17 9.86 -26.99
N PHE A 55 -2.29 8.55 -26.71
CA PHE A 55 -2.35 8.00 -25.37
C PHE A 55 -1.18 7.07 -25.10
N ILE A 56 -0.87 6.95 -23.83
CA ILE A 56 0.05 5.94 -23.29
C ILE A 56 -0.78 4.95 -22.48
N LEU A 57 -0.77 3.71 -22.90
CA LEU A 57 -1.34 2.59 -22.14
C LEU A 57 -0.21 1.89 -21.40
N GLY A 58 -0.34 1.80 -20.09
CA GLY A 58 0.57 1.03 -19.27
C GLY A 58 -0.16 -0.05 -18.47
N ASN A 59 0.55 -1.11 -18.16
CA ASN A 59 0.13 -2.12 -17.21
C ASN A 59 1.32 -2.62 -16.41
N GLN A 60 1.05 -3.02 -15.18
CA GLN A 60 2.07 -3.51 -14.25
C GLN A 60 1.47 -4.62 -13.39
N LEU A 61 2.23 -5.66 -13.23
CA LEU A 61 1.96 -6.75 -12.32
C LEU A 61 3.09 -6.77 -11.29
N LEU A 62 2.74 -6.79 -10.01
CA LEU A 62 3.66 -6.92 -8.89
C LEU A 62 3.23 -8.09 -8.01
N VAL A 63 4.19 -8.84 -7.55
CA VAL A 63 4.03 -9.89 -6.53
C VAL A 63 5.05 -9.62 -5.44
N LYS A 64 4.57 -9.56 -4.20
CA LYS A 64 5.41 -9.44 -3.01
C LYS A 64 5.21 -10.70 -2.19
N LYS A 65 6.27 -11.49 -2.04
CA LYS A 65 6.24 -12.78 -1.38
C LYS A 65 7.18 -12.81 -0.17
N VAL A 66 6.67 -13.31 0.96
CA VAL A 66 7.50 -13.58 2.15
C VAL A 66 8.47 -14.71 1.85
N ILE A 67 9.77 -14.52 2.13
CA ILE A 67 10.83 -15.50 1.92
C ILE A 67 11.57 -15.87 3.20
N ASP A 68 11.35 -15.16 4.29
CA ASP A 68 11.87 -15.46 5.62
C ASP A 68 10.72 -15.29 6.62
N GLU A 69 10.01 -16.39 6.84
CA GLU A 69 8.87 -16.46 7.75
C GLU A 69 9.30 -16.25 9.21
N LYS A 70 8.48 -15.54 9.95
CA LYS A 70 8.64 -15.28 11.38
C LYS A 70 7.51 -15.96 12.16
N ASP A 71 7.44 -15.74 13.47
CA ASP A 71 6.33 -16.22 14.29
C ASP A 71 4.98 -15.76 13.71
N TRP A 72 4.98 -14.58 13.12
CA TRP A 72 3.89 -14.05 12.32
C TRP A 72 4.43 -13.05 11.27
N ASN A 73 3.74 -12.93 10.15
CA ASN A 73 4.01 -11.94 9.11
C ASN A 73 2.75 -11.56 8.35
N TYR A 74 2.71 -10.35 7.82
CA TYR A 74 1.68 -9.98 6.84
C TYR A 74 1.82 -10.88 5.62
N GLY A 75 0.67 -11.32 5.09
CA GLY A 75 0.61 -12.25 3.98
C GLY A 75 1.19 -11.73 2.68
N ASP A 76 1.30 -12.63 1.71
CA ASP A 76 1.77 -12.31 0.37
C ASP A 76 0.82 -11.31 -0.30
N GLU A 77 1.35 -10.48 -1.19
CA GLU A 77 0.60 -9.47 -1.92
C GLU A 77 0.70 -9.68 -3.43
N PHE A 78 -0.41 -9.56 -4.11
CA PHE A 78 -0.52 -9.47 -5.56
C PHE A 78 -1.14 -8.14 -5.94
N GLU A 79 -0.56 -7.43 -6.91
CA GLU A 79 -1.09 -6.16 -7.38
C GLU A 79 -1.04 -6.09 -8.90
N TYR A 80 -2.17 -5.74 -9.51
CA TYR A 80 -2.26 -5.47 -10.94
C TYR A 80 -2.77 -4.07 -11.19
N ASN A 81 -1.98 -3.29 -11.92
CA ASN A 81 -2.30 -1.94 -12.34
C ASN A 81 -2.46 -1.88 -13.86
N ILE A 82 -3.47 -1.18 -14.33
CA ILE A 82 -3.61 -0.76 -15.71
C ILE A 82 -3.96 0.72 -15.75
N TRP A 83 -3.29 1.50 -16.59
CA TRP A 83 -3.56 2.93 -16.71
C TRP A 83 -3.52 3.41 -18.15
N LEU A 84 -4.34 4.41 -18.43
CA LEU A 84 -4.33 5.17 -19.65
C LEU A 84 -3.98 6.63 -19.32
N GLN A 85 -2.98 7.17 -19.99
CA GLN A 85 -2.52 8.54 -19.83
C GLN A 85 -2.66 9.29 -21.15
N GLY A 86 -3.20 10.53 -21.08
CA GLY A 86 -3.28 11.47 -22.17
C GLY A 86 -2.62 12.80 -21.83
N ALA A 87 -2.23 13.58 -22.85
CA ALA A 87 -1.67 14.90 -22.67
C ALA A 87 -2.72 15.98 -22.90
N PHE A 88 -2.84 16.95 -21.98
CA PHE A 88 -3.57 18.20 -22.21
C PHE A 88 -2.71 19.23 -22.95
N SER A 89 -1.42 19.23 -22.63
CA SER A 89 -0.42 20.14 -23.21
C SER A 89 0.96 19.49 -23.19
N GLN A 90 1.98 20.21 -23.65
CA GLN A 90 3.36 19.75 -23.57
C GLN A 90 3.88 19.56 -22.12
N SER A 91 3.23 20.22 -21.16
CA SER A 91 3.66 20.20 -19.75
C SER A 91 2.65 19.50 -18.82
N THR A 92 1.47 19.15 -19.29
CA THR A 92 0.37 18.69 -18.44
C THR A 92 -0.25 17.42 -19.01
N SER A 93 -0.44 16.42 -18.17
CA SER A 93 -1.08 15.15 -18.51
C SER A 93 -2.11 14.73 -17.46
N TYR A 94 -3.05 13.93 -17.91
CA TYR A 94 -4.04 13.27 -17.07
C TYR A 94 -3.94 11.75 -17.22
N SER A 95 -4.43 11.03 -16.23
CA SER A 95 -4.47 9.57 -16.28
C SER A 95 -5.71 9.02 -15.60
N VAL A 96 -6.16 7.87 -16.10
CA VAL A 96 -7.14 7.01 -15.44
C VAL A 96 -6.46 5.69 -15.16
N ARG A 97 -6.63 5.15 -13.95
CA ARG A 97 -6.02 3.91 -13.51
C ARG A 97 -7.05 2.99 -12.88
N LEU A 98 -6.95 1.70 -13.17
CA LEU A 98 -7.56 0.64 -12.39
C LEU A 98 -6.44 -0.10 -11.66
N ASN A 99 -6.66 -0.33 -10.38
CA ASN A 99 -5.75 -1.06 -9.52
C ASN A 99 -6.53 -2.18 -8.82
N TYR A 100 -6.06 -3.40 -8.98
CA TYR A 100 -6.51 -4.56 -8.21
C TYR A 100 -5.39 -4.98 -7.29
N LYS A 101 -5.68 -5.05 -6.00
CA LYS A 101 -4.76 -5.52 -4.98
C LYS A 101 -5.42 -6.66 -4.22
N ASP A 102 -4.71 -7.75 -4.08
CA ASP A 102 -5.06 -8.89 -3.25
C ASP A 102 -3.93 -9.14 -2.24
N GLN A 103 -4.30 -9.38 -1.01
CA GLN A 103 -3.36 -9.65 0.09
C GLN A 103 -3.89 -10.79 0.94
N ASP A 104 -3.05 -11.76 1.18
CA ASP A 104 -3.36 -12.84 2.12
C ASP A 104 -3.50 -12.30 3.56
N SER A 105 -4.21 -13.05 4.39
CA SER A 105 -4.27 -12.77 5.83
C SER A 105 -2.88 -12.88 6.47
N ILE A 106 -2.76 -12.44 7.70
CA ILE A 106 -1.53 -12.66 8.47
C ILE A 106 -1.29 -14.17 8.58
N ASP A 107 -0.08 -14.59 8.23
CA ASP A 107 0.40 -15.94 8.42
C ASP A 107 1.12 -16.05 9.77
N GLY A 108 0.92 -17.21 10.44
CA GLY A 108 1.43 -17.42 11.77
C GLY A 108 0.62 -16.71 12.87
N ARG A 109 1.15 -16.75 14.09
CA ARG A 109 0.52 -16.16 15.27
C ARG A 109 1.55 -15.84 16.35
N ASP A 110 1.45 -14.66 16.94
CA ASP A 110 2.18 -14.33 18.16
C ASP A 110 1.31 -14.63 19.38
N GLU A 111 1.68 -15.65 20.16
CA GLU A 111 0.96 -16.04 21.39
C GLU A 111 0.92 -14.96 22.46
N ARG A 112 1.79 -13.96 22.36
CA ARG A 112 1.81 -12.81 23.27
C ARG A 112 0.70 -11.80 22.97
N ILE A 113 0.10 -11.86 21.77
CA ILE A 113 -1.00 -11.00 21.34
C ILE A 113 -2.33 -11.66 21.75
N MET A 114 -2.74 -11.43 23.00
CA MET A 114 -3.94 -12.02 23.59
C MET A 114 -5.07 -11.02 23.82
N ALA A 115 -4.97 -9.81 23.28
CA ALA A 115 -6.01 -8.79 23.44
C ALA A 115 -7.36 -9.28 22.84
N PRO A 116 -8.48 -9.18 23.56
CA PRO A 116 -9.80 -9.59 23.05
C PRO A 116 -10.38 -8.54 22.11
N VAL A 117 -9.64 -8.18 21.07
CA VAL A 117 -10.00 -7.16 20.07
C VAL A 117 -9.83 -7.72 18.65
N GLN A 118 -10.58 -7.21 17.72
CA GLN A 118 -10.60 -7.69 16.33
C GLN A 118 -9.23 -7.58 15.64
N THR A 119 -8.46 -6.55 15.97
CA THR A 119 -7.12 -6.33 15.44
C THR A 119 -6.05 -7.28 15.99
N ALA A 120 -6.38 -8.13 16.96
CA ALA A 120 -5.53 -9.22 17.46
C ALA A 120 -5.79 -10.54 16.73
N ASN A 121 -6.81 -10.61 15.86
CA ASN A 121 -7.10 -11.80 15.06
C ASN A 121 -6.36 -11.70 13.71
N PRO A 122 -5.40 -12.62 13.41
CA PRO A 122 -4.63 -12.60 12.17
C PRO A 122 -5.51 -12.76 10.90
N PHE A 123 -6.67 -13.41 11.01
CA PHE A 123 -7.60 -13.59 9.90
C PHE A 123 -8.40 -12.33 9.55
N ASN A 124 -8.32 -11.27 10.37
CA ASN A 124 -8.94 -9.98 10.09
C ASN A 124 -7.97 -9.03 9.34
N TYR A 125 -7.11 -9.56 8.49
CA TYR A 125 -6.16 -8.81 7.66
C TYR A 125 -6.19 -9.34 6.23
N GLY A 126 -5.79 -8.48 5.27
CA GLY A 126 -5.81 -8.83 3.87
C GLY A 126 -7.20 -8.79 3.24
N GLY A 127 -7.35 -9.47 2.11
CA GLY A 127 -8.50 -9.42 1.22
C GLY A 127 -8.20 -8.68 -0.06
N ASP A 128 -9.19 -8.57 -0.94
CA ASP A 128 -9.03 -7.96 -2.25
C ASP A 128 -9.74 -6.61 -2.36
N VAL A 129 -9.15 -5.72 -3.14
CA VAL A 129 -9.64 -4.36 -3.38
C VAL A 129 -9.43 -4.00 -4.85
N LEU A 130 -10.51 -3.62 -5.52
CA LEU A 130 -10.47 -2.99 -6.84
C LEU A 130 -10.71 -1.49 -6.70
N SER A 131 -9.80 -0.67 -7.22
CA SER A 131 -9.86 0.79 -7.12
C SER A 131 -9.76 1.45 -8.48
N ILE A 132 -10.39 2.61 -8.62
CA ILE A 132 -10.21 3.53 -9.75
C ILE A 132 -9.44 4.76 -9.27
N GLY A 133 -8.45 5.19 -10.06
CA GLY A 133 -7.65 6.39 -9.82
C GLY A 133 -7.80 7.40 -10.96
N LEU A 134 -7.91 8.69 -10.60
CA LEU A 134 -7.86 9.80 -11.54
C LEU A 134 -6.66 10.67 -11.19
N GLY A 135 -5.71 10.75 -12.12
CA GLY A 135 -4.44 11.42 -11.93
C GLY A 135 -4.26 12.64 -12.83
N PHE A 136 -3.50 13.59 -12.31
CA PHE A 136 -3.09 14.80 -12.98
C PHE A 136 -1.60 15.04 -12.71
N ASN A 137 -0.84 15.36 -13.76
CA ASN A 137 0.57 15.70 -13.62
C ASN A 137 0.88 16.96 -14.42
N THR A 138 1.65 17.87 -13.85
CA THR A 138 2.13 19.04 -14.54
C THR A 138 3.61 19.27 -14.27
N VAL A 139 4.31 19.73 -15.30
CA VAL A 139 5.72 20.10 -15.24
C VAL A 139 5.81 21.61 -15.40
N PHE A 140 6.47 22.28 -14.49
CA PHE A 140 6.59 23.74 -14.44
C PHE A 140 7.97 24.15 -13.88
N ASP A 141 8.27 25.40 -13.99
CA ASP A 141 9.49 26.01 -13.41
C ASP A 141 9.07 26.93 -12.26
N LEU A 142 9.24 26.46 -11.04
CA LEU A 142 8.87 27.25 -9.85
C LEU A 142 9.98 28.18 -9.40
N PHE A 143 11.24 27.84 -9.67
CA PHE A 143 12.40 28.54 -9.11
C PHE A 143 13.35 29.11 -10.16
N GLY A 144 12.95 29.19 -11.44
CA GLY A 144 13.75 29.77 -12.53
C GLY A 144 15.04 29.00 -12.81
N GLY A 145 15.06 27.69 -12.56
CA GLY A 145 16.23 26.84 -12.74
C GLY A 145 16.35 26.24 -14.15
N LYS A 146 17.49 25.60 -14.42
CA LYS A 146 17.69 24.83 -15.67
C LYS A 146 16.84 23.56 -15.75
N HIS A 147 16.30 23.13 -14.62
CA HIS A 147 15.53 21.88 -14.47
C HIS A 147 14.09 22.20 -14.10
N LYS A 148 13.18 21.38 -14.62
CA LYS A 148 11.75 21.56 -14.39
C LYS A 148 11.29 20.78 -13.16
N ASP A 149 10.39 21.37 -12.41
CA ASP A 149 9.72 20.72 -11.28
C ASP A 149 8.49 19.97 -11.77
N ARG A 150 8.12 18.88 -11.11
CA ARG A 150 6.93 18.11 -11.40
C ARG A 150 6.01 18.07 -10.20
N PHE A 151 4.76 18.41 -10.42
CA PHE A 151 3.67 18.22 -9.48
C PHE A 151 2.77 17.09 -9.97
N SER A 152 2.37 16.21 -9.07
CA SER A 152 1.42 15.13 -9.34
C SER A 152 0.31 15.12 -8.30
N PHE A 153 -0.89 14.84 -8.74
CA PHE A 153 -2.07 14.71 -7.91
C PHE A 153 -2.88 13.50 -8.39
N GLU A 154 -3.34 12.67 -7.47
CA GLU A 154 -4.20 11.54 -7.80
C GLU A 154 -5.27 11.34 -6.72
N ILE A 155 -6.50 11.10 -7.15
CA ILE A 155 -7.61 10.67 -6.30
C ILE A 155 -7.88 9.21 -6.65
N ILE A 156 -7.90 8.34 -5.62
CA ILE A 156 -8.14 6.91 -5.77
C ILE A 156 -9.34 6.53 -4.91
N LYS A 157 -10.31 5.87 -5.53
CA LYS A 157 -11.51 5.39 -4.85
C LYS A 157 -11.67 3.88 -5.05
N PRO A 158 -11.78 3.10 -3.99
CA PRO A 158 -12.21 1.71 -4.08
C PRO A 158 -13.62 1.61 -4.65
N ILE A 159 -13.81 0.74 -5.64
CA ILE A 159 -15.10 0.47 -6.27
C ILE A 159 -15.64 -0.90 -5.89
N ASP A 160 -14.75 -1.81 -5.47
CA ASP A 160 -15.11 -3.10 -4.89
C ASP A 160 -14.10 -3.48 -3.82
N GLN A 161 -14.58 -4.09 -2.72
CA GLN A 161 -13.75 -4.49 -1.59
C GLN A 161 -14.32 -5.72 -0.92
N ASN A 162 -13.52 -6.76 -0.87
CA ASN A 162 -13.82 -8.00 -0.16
C ASN A 162 -12.71 -8.25 0.87
N LYS A 163 -12.85 -7.64 2.04
CA LYS A 163 -11.86 -7.72 3.13
C LYS A 163 -12.04 -9.01 3.93
N ASN A 164 -10.93 -9.64 4.31
CA ASN A 164 -10.95 -10.81 5.17
C ASN A 164 -11.43 -10.45 6.58
N GLY A 165 -12.41 -11.19 7.09
CA GLY A 165 -12.92 -10.99 8.45
C GLY A 165 -13.47 -9.59 8.71
N LEU A 166 -13.26 -9.07 9.93
CA LEU A 166 -13.80 -7.77 10.34
C LEU A 166 -12.73 -6.68 10.21
N GLN A 167 -12.78 -5.91 9.13
CA GLN A 167 -11.91 -4.79 8.84
C GLN A 167 -12.71 -3.54 8.46
N MET A 168 -12.10 -2.37 8.64
CA MET A 168 -12.63 -1.13 8.09
C MET A 168 -12.45 -1.12 6.57
N LYS A 169 -13.46 -0.64 5.85
CA LYS A 169 -13.36 -0.39 4.41
C LYS A 169 -12.59 0.89 4.15
N ASP A 170 -11.82 0.87 3.07
CA ASP A 170 -11.18 2.07 2.55
C ASP A 170 -12.24 2.93 1.83
N ASP A 171 -12.13 4.25 1.89
CA ASP A 171 -13.08 5.15 1.21
C ASP A 171 -12.40 5.95 0.11
N LEU A 172 -11.57 6.91 0.45
CA LEU A 172 -10.91 7.79 -0.50
C LEU A 172 -9.45 7.96 -0.14
N THR A 173 -8.58 7.84 -1.15
CA THR A 173 -7.16 8.18 -1.00
C THR A 173 -6.83 9.35 -1.91
N ILE A 174 -6.16 10.36 -1.37
CA ILE A 174 -5.61 11.48 -2.12
C ILE A 174 -4.09 11.38 -2.03
N GLN A 175 -3.43 11.36 -3.19
CA GLN A 175 -1.98 11.36 -3.29
C GLN A 175 -1.50 12.66 -3.94
N ILE A 176 -0.53 13.32 -3.29
CA ILE A 176 0.11 14.52 -3.80
C ILE A 176 1.60 14.26 -3.83
N GLY A 177 2.21 14.50 -4.98
CA GLY A 177 3.65 14.34 -5.17
C GLY A 177 4.28 15.61 -5.73
N PHE A 178 5.45 15.96 -5.20
CA PHE A 178 6.31 17.00 -5.76
C PHE A 178 7.69 16.41 -6.01
N GLN A 179 8.21 16.61 -7.20
CA GLN A 179 9.52 16.12 -7.60
C GLN A 179 10.32 17.27 -8.20
N LYS A 180 11.47 17.56 -7.61
CA LYS A 180 12.46 18.47 -8.19
C LYS A 180 13.43 17.68 -9.04
N MET A 181 13.58 18.06 -10.30
CA MET A 181 14.64 17.53 -11.17
C MET A 181 15.91 18.38 -10.94
N LEU A 182 17.02 17.74 -10.61
CA LEU A 182 18.32 18.35 -10.34
C LEU A 182 19.23 18.28 -11.58
#